data_6e4212a203174c07ff3cce2f273f2392
#
_entry.id   6e4212a203174c07ff3cce2f273f2392
#
_cell.length_a   1.000
_cell.length_b   1.000
_cell.length_c   1.000
_cell.angle_alpha   90.00
_cell.angle_beta   90.00
_cell.angle_gamma   90.00
#
_symmetry.space_group_name_H-M   'P 1'
#
loop_
_entity.id
_entity.type
_entity.pdbx_description
1 polymer ?
#
loop_
_entity_poly.entity_id
_entity_poly.type
_entity_poly.pdbx_seq_one_letter_code
_entity_poly.pdbx_strand_id
1 'polypeptide(L)'
;MLLSALHAMQLTLRNHALIMSKNNLRRSLSGAFCFATGTNSMITAVLPTYNRAKISFERGEGMRVFTPEGEAYLDFGGGVAVTSCGHAHPHLVKALTEQAQKIWHTSNIYQMPGQEKLAQRLIDATFADTVFFTNSGAEALECSIKMARKYHAAKGQPERFRLVTFEGAFHGRTLATIAAGGQAKYLEGFGPKVEGFDQIAFGDFEALKAAIGSETAGILIEPIQGEGGVRPVPTETLRAMRALCDEHGILLVLDEVQCGIGRTGKLFAHEWAGVTPDIMAAAKGIGGGFPLGACLATENAAQGMTAGTHGSTYGGNPLATAVGNAVLDVVLEKGFMDGVLQRALSLKQKLARLKDEHPAVIEDIRGAGLIMGIKCKVPNTEFQAAALEHRLLTIAAGDNVIRLLPPLIVNEDDITEAVHKLEMTCRSLETKKA
;
A
#
# COMPACT_ATOMS: atom_id res chain seq x y z
N MET A 1 8.24 18.26 -56.95
CA MET A 1 8.92 18.39 -55.67
C MET A 1 8.73 19.74 -54.97
N LEU A 2 8.59 20.89 -55.68
CA LEU A 2 8.36 22.21 -55.05
C LEU A 2 6.97 22.42 -54.45
N LEU A 3 5.92 21.82 -55.02
CA LEU A 3 4.54 21.96 -54.51
C LEU A 3 4.27 21.20 -53.18
N SER A 4 4.96 20.08 -52.94
CA SER A 4 4.82 19.32 -51.67
C SER A 4 5.52 20.00 -50.49
N ALA A 5 6.62 20.73 -50.75
CA ALA A 5 7.32 21.49 -49.73
C ALA A 5 6.53 22.74 -49.28
N LEU A 6 5.86 23.41 -50.20
CA LEU A 6 5.00 24.56 -49.88
C LEU A 6 3.75 24.15 -49.06
N HIS A 7 3.18 22.99 -49.33
CA HIS A 7 2.03 22.49 -48.56
C HIS A 7 2.40 22.08 -47.11
N ALA A 8 3.57 21.47 -46.94
CA ALA A 8 4.10 21.14 -45.60
C ALA A 8 4.42 22.40 -44.76
N MET A 9 4.97 23.42 -45.43
CA MET A 9 5.28 24.71 -44.76
C MET A 9 4.03 25.49 -44.36
N GLN A 10 2.95 25.46 -45.17
CA GLN A 10 1.68 26.06 -44.82
C GLN A 10 0.95 25.36 -43.68
N LEU A 11 1.03 24.03 -43.56
CA LEU A 11 0.49 23.27 -42.44
C LEU A 11 1.24 23.55 -41.13
N THR A 12 2.55 23.71 -41.21
CA THR A 12 3.38 24.05 -40.02
C THR A 12 3.11 25.46 -39.52
N LEU A 13 2.95 26.43 -40.45
CA LEU A 13 2.60 27.80 -40.08
C LEU A 13 1.17 27.94 -39.53
N ARG A 14 0.19 27.17 -40.06
CA ARG A 14 -1.16 27.14 -39.54
C ARG A 14 -1.21 26.54 -38.11
N ASN A 15 -0.45 25.48 -37.85
CA ASN A 15 -0.38 24.89 -36.50
C ASN A 15 0.31 25.82 -35.49
N HIS A 16 1.36 26.56 -35.90
CA HIS A 16 1.98 27.57 -35.06
C HIS A 16 1.05 28.75 -34.74
N ALA A 17 0.29 29.21 -35.75
CA ALA A 17 -0.71 30.28 -35.56
C ALA A 17 -1.86 29.85 -34.67
N LEU A 18 -2.31 28.57 -34.70
CA LEU A 18 -3.34 28.02 -33.84
C LEU A 18 -2.85 27.90 -32.38
N ILE A 19 -1.60 27.52 -32.17
CA ILE A 19 -0.99 27.42 -30.83
C ILE A 19 -0.80 28.83 -30.23
N MET A 20 -0.35 29.81 -31.01
CA MET A 20 -0.20 31.20 -30.56
C MET A 20 -1.56 31.86 -30.30
N SER A 21 -2.60 31.57 -31.14
CA SER A 21 -3.96 32.04 -30.91
C SER A 21 -4.58 31.50 -29.64
N LYS A 22 -4.39 30.22 -29.33
CA LYS A 22 -4.86 29.62 -28.06
C LYS A 22 -4.16 30.21 -26.84
N ASN A 23 -2.86 30.53 -26.93
CA ASN A 23 -2.13 31.17 -25.85
C ASN A 23 -2.53 32.65 -25.66
N ASN A 24 -2.85 33.39 -26.74
CA ASN A 24 -3.35 34.75 -26.66
C ASN A 24 -4.81 34.82 -26.19
N LEU A 25 -5.67 33.85 -26.57
CA LEU A 25 -7.04 33.76 -26.02
C LEU A 25 -7.02 33.47 -24.50
N ARG A 26 -6.10 32.65 -24.03
CA ARG A 26 -5.94 32.41 -22.57
C ARG A 26 -5.45 33.66 -21.84
N ARG A 27 -4.63 34.50 -22.46
CA ARG A 27 -4.18 35.79 -21.89
C ARG A 27 -5.23 36.90 -21.96
N SER A 28 -6.09 36.91 -22.96
CA SER A 28 -7.17 37.96 -23.08
C SER A 28 -8.39 37.62 -22.25
N LEU A 29 -8.65 36.34 -21.92
CA LEU A 29 -9.74 35.93 -21.04
C LEU A 29 -9.41 36.07 -19.55
N SER A 30 -8.14 36.33 -19.21
CA SER A 30 -7.75 36.65 -17.82
C SER A 30 -7.95 38.10 -17.41
N GLY A 31 -8.42 38.96 -18.33
CA GLY A 31 -8.56 40.40 -18.13
C GLY A 31 -9.98 40.97 -17.89
N ALA A 32 -11.01 40.12 -17.93
CA ALA A 32 -12.37 40.65 -17.76
C ALA A 32 -13.30 39.58 -17.18
N PHE A 33 -13.26 39.37 -15.88
CA PHE A 33 -14.41 39.04 -15.04
C PHE A 33 -13.94 39.04 -13.58
N CYS A 34 -13.87 40.23 -13.00
CA CYS A 34 -13.68 40.42 -11.58
C CYS A 34 -15.07 40.36 -10.92
N PHE A 35 -15.51 39.24 -10.39
CA PHE A 35 -16.45 39.16 -9.30
C PHE A 35 -15.77 38.57 -8.10
N ALA A 36 -15.67 39.37 -7.07
CA ALA A 36 -15.07 39.06 -5.80
C ALA A 36 -15.80 37.91 -5.09
N THR A 37 -15.13 36.80 -4.91
CA THR A 37 -15.10 35.98 -3.69
C THR A 37 -13.84 35.10 -3.77
N GLY A 38 -13.02 35.17 -2.72
CA GLY A 38 -11.66 34.67 -2.68
C GLY A 38 -11.46 33.18 -3.00
N THR A 39 -10.27 32.97 -3.42
CA THR A 39 -9.48 31.79 -3.73
C THR A 39 -9.35 31.50 -5.23
N ASN A 40 -8.39 32.20 -5.89
CA ASN A 40 -7.78 31.72 -7.12
C ASN A 40 -6.92 30.47 -6.79
N SER A 41 -7.52 29.30 -6.67
CA SER A 41 -6.76 28.07 -6.67
C SER A 41 -6.40 27.73 -8.11
N MET A 42 -5.26 28.21 -8.60
CA MET A 42 -4.68 27.64 -9.82
C MET A 42 -4.40 26.17 -9.55
N ILE A 43 -5.03 25.28 -10.32
CA ILE A 43 -4.69 23.85 -10.30
C ILE A 43 -3.20 23.70 -10.63
N THR A 44 -2.45 23.05 -9.75
CA THR A 44 -1.01 22.78 -9.94
C THR A 44 -0.80 21.78 -11.07
N ALA A 45 0.41 21.75 -11.68
CA ALA A 45 0.75 20.80 -12.74
C ALA A 45 0.57 19.33 -12.30
N VAL A 46 0.84 19.06 -11.03
CA VAL A 46 0.50 17.76 -10.40
C VAL A 46 -0.84 17.90 -9.71
N LEU A 47 -1.78 17.01 -10.05
CA LEU A 47 -3.14 17.06 -9.53
C LEU A 47 -3.15 17.12 -7.97
N PRO A 48 -3.86 18.06 -7.35
CA PRO A 48 -3.80 18.29 -5.90
C PRO A 48 -4.66 17.30 -5.09
N THR A 49 -4.45 16.00 -5.30
CA THR A 49 -5.16 14.92 -4.59
C THR A 49 -4.55 14.58 -3.23
N TYR A 50 -3.41 15.17 -2.90
CA TYR A 50 -2.70 14.98 -1.63
C TYR A 50 -2.51 16.32 -0.91
N ASN A 51 -2.74 16.33 0.40
CA ASN A 51 -2.34 17.44 1.26
C ASN A 51 -0.85 17.29 1.61
N ARG A 52 0.02 17.83 0.75
CA ARG A 52 1.48 17.66 0.85
C ARG A 52 2.07 18.59 1.89
N ALA A 53 2.95 18.05 2.75
CA ALA A 53 3.85 18.88 3.54
C ALA A 53 4.75 19.72 2.60
N LYS A 54 5.08 20.94 3.03
CA LYS A 54 5.94 21.87 2.26
C LYS A 54 7.42 21.53 2.47
N ILE A 55 7.79 20.28 2.16
CA ILE A 55 9.15 19.77 2.25
C ILE A 55 9.40 18.86 1.06
N SER A 56 10.63 18.81 0.58
CA SER A 56 11.09 17.88 -0.45
C SER A 56 12.32 17.13 0.02
N PHE A 57 12.47 15.89 -0.46
CA PHE A 57 13.64 15.06 -0.20
C PHE A 57 14.33 14.75 -1.52
N GLU A 58 15.64 14.87 -1.55
CA GLU A 58 16.47 14.62 -2.74
C GLU A 58 17.19 13.27 -2.66
N ARG A 59 17.57 12.85 -1.45
CA ARG A 59 18.36 11.65 -1.20
C ARG A 59 17.79 10.85 -0.04
N GLY A 60 17.94 9.52 -0.09
CA GLY A 60 17.64 8.63 1.02
C GLY A 60 18.76 7.62 1.24
N GLU A 61 18.99 7.21 2.50
CA GLU A 61 19.99 6.23 2.90
C GLU A 61 19.54 5.53 4.20
N GLY A 62 19.36 4.21 4.13
CA GLY A 62 18.91 3.43 5.29
C GLY A 62 17.60 3.95 5.87
N MET A 63 17.64 4.43 7.10
CA MET A 63 16.49 4.95 7.84
C MET A 63 16.21 6.44 7.58
N ARG A 64 16.99 7.12 6.76
CA ARG A 64 16.95 8.59 6.64
C ARG A 64 16.67 9.05 5.22
N VAL A 65 15.97 10.18 5.14
CA VAL A 65 15.83 10.98 3.92
C VAL A 65 16.38 12.38 4.19
N PHE A 66 16.89 13.02 3.14
CA PHE A 66 17.61 14.29 3.24
C PHE A 66 16.99 15.31 2.29
N THR A 67 16.81 16.54 2.80
CA THR A 67 16.39 17.67 1.97
C THR A 67 17.52 18.12 1.05
N PRO A 68 17.25 18.96 0.04
CA PRO A 68 18.30 19.57 -0.79
C PRO A 68 19.35 20.35 0.02
N GLU A 69 18.97 20.90 1.18
CA GLU A 69 19.84 21.63 2.09
C GLU A 69 20.69 20.69 2.99
N GLY A 70 20.45 19.37 2.90
CA GLY A 70 21.16 18.35 3.66
C GLY A 70 20.58 18.05 5.04
N GLU A 71 19.41 18.59 5.38
CA GLU A 71 18.73 18.24 6.63
C GLU A 71 18.24 16.79 6.63
N ALA A 72 18.61 16.04 7.66
CA ALA A 72 18.24 14.64 7.81
C ALA A 72 16.92 14.47 8.55
N TYR A 73 16.03 13.65 8.00
CA TYR A 73 14.78 13.23 8.62
C TYR A 73 14.81 11.72 8.85
N LEU A 74 14.43 11.27 10.04
CA LEU A 74 14.28 9.86 10.36
C LEU A 74 12.93 9.37 9.82
N ASP A 75 12.93 8.36 8.95
CA ASP A 75 11.72 7.90 8.26
C ASP A 75 11.11 6.67 8.96
N PHE A 76 10.15 6.93 9.85
CA PHE A 76 9.28 5.92 10.45
C PHE A 76 7.93 5.79 9.74
N GLY A 77 7.77 6.40 8.57
CA GLY A 77 6.63 6.20 7.66
C GLY A 77 6.92 5.18 6.57
N GLY A 78 8.18 5.03 6.18
CA GLY A 78 8.64 4.05 5.20
C GLY A 78 7.89 4.09 3.86
N GLY A 79 7.44 5.27 3.40
CA GLY A 79 6.60 5.39 2.22
C GLY A 79 5.26 4.66 2.35
N VAL A 80 4.70 4.57 3.55
CA VAL A 80 3.56 3.73 3.95
C VAL A 80 3.89 2.23 3.86
N ALA A 81 4.93 1.81 4.58
CA ALA A 81 5.46 0.43 4.62
C ALA A 81 6.02 -0.09 3.28
N VAL A 82 6.47 0.79 2.40
CA VAL A 82 7.01 0.43 1.08
C VAL A 82 8.51 0.12 1.15
N THR A 83 9.31 0.99 1.79
CA THR A 83 10.77 0.87 1.86
C THR A 83 11.20 -0.14 2.93
N SER A 84 10.80 -1.41 2.75
CA SER A 84 11.04 -2.48 3.73
C SER A 84 12.51 -2.69 4.06
N CYS A 85 13.41 -2.53 3.10
CA CYS A 85 14.86 -2.65 3.26
C CYS A 85 15.55 -1.28 3.48
N GLY A 86 14.80 -0.20 3.74
CA GLY A 86 15.34 1.15 3.84
C GLY A 86 15.59 1.82 2.49
N HIS A 87 15.99 3.08 2.55
CA HIS A 87 16.27 3.88 1.36
C HIS A 87 17.62 3.48 0.76
N ALA A 88 17.66 3.39 -0.58
CA ALA A 88 18.87 3.12 -1.37
C ALA A 88 19.66 1.90 -0.88
N HIS A 89 18.98 0.82 -0.49
CA HIS A 89 19.64 -0.40 0.00
C HIS A 89 20.66 -0.92 -1.04
N PRO A 90 21.93 -1.12 -0.70
CA PRO A 90 22.99 -1.40 -1.67
C PRO A 90 22.72 -2.63 -2.55
N HIS A 91 22.17 -3.70 -1.96
CA HIS A 91 21.85 -4.92 -2.70
C HIS A 91 20.72 -4.70 -3.73
N LEU A 92 19.69 -3.94 -3.36
CA LEU A 92 18.57 -3.61 -4.25
C LEU A 92 19.03 -2.67 -5.38
N VAL A 93 19.83 -1.65 -5.06
CA VAL A 93 20.41 -0.71 -6.04
C VAL A 93 21.28 -1.48 -7.04
N LYS A 94 22.12 -2.40 -6.55
CA LYS A 94 22.97 -3.25 -7.41
C LYS A 94 22.10 -4.09 -8.37
N ALA A 95 21.11 -4.81 -7.85
CA ALA A 95 20.23 -5.66 -8.66
C ALA A 95 19.48 -4.86 -9.73
N LEU A 96 18.95 -3.67 -9.37
CA LEU A 96 18.29 -2.77 -10.30
C LEU A 96 19.23 -2.29 -11.40
N THR A 97 20.44 -1.82 -11.02
CA THR A 97 21.45 -1.29 -11.95
C THR A 97 21.91 -2.37 -12.93
N GLU A 98 22.21 -3.55 -12.45
CA GLU A 98 22.62 -4.68 -13.30
C GLU A 98 21.53 -5.10 -14.29
N GLN A 99 20.26 -5.10 -13.85
CA GLN A 99 19.13 -5.40 -14.73
C GLN A 99 18.86 -4.27 -15.72
N ALA A 100 19.02 -3.00 -15.28
CA ALA A 100 18.81 -1.83 -16.15
C ALA A 100 19.79 -1.77 -17.33
N GLN A 101 20.96 -2.38 -17.21
CA GLN A 101 21.93 -2.51 -18.30
C GLN A 101 21.60 -3.63 -19.31
N LYS A 102 20.56 -4.45 -19.04
CA LYS A 102 20.16 -5.58 -19.89
C LYS A 102 18.87 -5.27 -20.62
N ILE A 103 17.75 -5.45 -19.95
CA ILE A 103 16.41 -5.26 -20.50
C ILE A 103 15.46 -4.75 -19.43
N TRP A 104 14.68 -3.73 -19.77
CA TRP A 104 13.74 -3.09 -18.84
C TRP A 104 12.35 -3.71 -18.89
N HIS A 105 11.91 -4.07 -20.10
CA HIS A 105 10.56 -4.55 -20.33
C HIS A 105 10.49 -5.47 -21.54
N THR A 106 9.68 -6.53 -21.41
CA THR A 106 9.11 -7.30 -22.51
C THR A 106 7.64 -7.52 -22.24
N SER A 107 6.86 -7.89 -23.23
CA SER A 107 5.47 -8.29 -23.01
C SER A 107 5.41 -9.63 -22.25
N ASN A 108 4.38 -9.78 -21.41
CA ASN A 108 4.05 -11.04 -20.73
C ASN A 108 3.65 -12.21 -21.68
N ILE A 109 3.67 -11.97 -22.98
CA ILE A 109 3.56 -13.05 -24.00
C ILE A 109 4.88 -13.81 -24.18
N TYR A 110 5.97 -13.33 -23.60
CA TYR A 110 7.29 -13.98 -23.60
C TYR A 110 7.66 -14.44 -22.19
N GLN A 111 8.45 -15.48 -22.08
CA GLN A 111 9.00 -15.95 -20.80
C GLN A 111 10.03 -14.95 -20.26
N MET A 112 10.01 -14.71 -18.96
CA MET A 112 10.92 -13.82 -18.27
C MET A 112 11.56 -14.58 -17.07
N PRO A 113 12.81 -15.07 -17.19
CA PRO A 113 13.44 -15.91 -16.16
C PRO A 113 13.47 -15.28 -14.75
N GLY A 114 13.61 -13.94 -14.67
CA GLY A 114 13.56 -13.22 -13.39
C GLY A 114 12.18 -13.26 -12.74
N GLN A 115 11.11 -13.23 -13.56
CA GLN A 115 9.73 -13.35 -13.11
C GLN A 115 9.44 -14.77 -12.59
N GLU A 116 9.83 -15.79 -13.36
CA GLU A 116 9.67 -17.20 -12.97
C GLU A 116 10.43 -17.52 -11.70
N LYS A 117 11.68 -17.01 -11.57
CA LYS A 117 12.47 -17.15 -10.34
C LYS A 117 11.79 -16.54 -9.14
N LEU A 118 11.25 -15.31 -9.27
CA LEU A 118 10.55 -14.63 -8.17
C LEU A 118 9.28 -15.39 -7.78
N ALA A 119 8.50 -15.86 -8.78
CA ALA A 119 7.31 -16.66 -8.54
C ALA A 119 7.64 -17.94 -7.79
N GLN A 120 8.63 -18.71 -8.24
CA GLN A 120 9.04 -19.95 -7.58
C GLN A 120 9.47 -19.70 -6.13
N ARG A 121 10.25 -18.66 -5.87
CA ARG A 121 10.67 -18.30 -4.51
C ARG A 121 9.50 -17.95 -3.58
N LEU A 122 8.49 -17.27 -4.12
CA LEU A 122 7.26 -16.98 -3.35
C LEU A 122 6.46 -18.25 -3.08
N ILE A 123 6.36 -19.15 -4.06
CA ILE A 123 5.73 -20.46 -3.90
C ILE A 123 6.46 -21.29 -2.84
N ASP A 124 7.77 -21.40 -2.93
CA ASP A 124 8.59 -22.16 -1.98
C ASP A 124 8.50 -21.63 -0.53
N ALA A 125 8.21 -20.35 -0.37
CA ALA A 125 8.16 -19.65 0.92
C ALA A 125 6.74 -19.47 1.49
N THR A 126 5.69 -19.84 0.75
CA THR A 126 4.29 -19.58 1.15
C THR A 126 3.37 -20.78 0.88
N PHE A 127 2.08 -20.58 1.05
CA PHE A 127 1.02 -21.55 0.74
C PHE A 127 0.70 -21.66 -0.76
N ALA A 128 1.14 -20.69 -1.56
CA ALA A 128 0.67 -20.51 -2.94
C ALA A 128 1.25 -21.54 -3.89
N ASP A 129 0.47 -21.93 -4.89
CA ASP A 129 0.89 -22.77 -6.02
C ASP A 129 1.15 -21.93 -7.28
N THR A 130 0.65 -20.69 -7.31
CA THR A 130 0.81 -19.78 -8.47
C THR A 130 0.82 -18.31 -8.05
N VAL A 131 1.44 -17.47 -8.90
CA VAL A 131 1.59 -16.02 -8.67
C VAL A 131 1.30 -15.25 -9.94
N PHE A 132 0.48 -14.20 -9.85
CA PHE A 132 0.33 -13.19 -10.88
C PHE A 132 0.96 -11.87 -10.43
N PHE A 133 1.90 -11.32 -11.19
CA PHE A 133 2.58 -10.07 -10.83
C PHE A 133 1.85 -8.84 -11.36
N THR A 134 1.86 -7.79 -10.54
CA THR A 134 1.24 -6.49 -10.81
C THR A 134 2.22 -5.35 -10.47
N ASN A 135 1.79 -4.09 -10.59
CA ASN A 135 2.63 -2.92 -10.28
C ASN A 135 2.26 -2.27 -8.93
N SER A 136 1.14 -2.64 -8.36
CA SER A 136 0.59 -2.02 -7.16
C SER A 136 -0.30 -2.97 -6.36
N GLY A 137 -0.56 -2.61 -5.10
CA GLY A 137 -1.52 -3.33 -4.26
C GLY A 137 -2.96 -3.27 -4.82
N ALA A 138 -3.36 -2.13 -5.38
CA ALA A 138 -4.68 -2.00 -6.00
C ALA A 138 -4.87 -3.00 -7.16
N GLU A 139 -3.86 -3.15 -8.04
CA GLU A 139 -3.91 -4.13 -9.12
C GLU A 139 -3.87 -5.58 -8.60
N ALA A 140 -3.13 -5.85 -7.52
CA ALA A 140 -3.12 -7.16 -6.88
C ALA A 140 -4.51 -7.51 -6.30
N LEU A 141 -5.19 -6.54 -5.67
CA LEU A 141 -6.55 -6.70 -5.18
C LEU A 141 -7.57 -6.84 -6.30
N GLU A 142 -7.45 -6.10 -7.42
CA GLU A 142 -8.28 -6.29 -8.61
C GLU A 142 -8.14 -7.72 -9.16
N CYS A 143 -6.92 -8.27 -9.21
CA CYS A 143 -6.68 -9.66 -9.58
C CYS A 143 -7.35 -10.62 -8.59
N SER A 144 -7.20 -10.39 -7.29
CA SER A 144 -7.78 -11.23 -6.23
C SER A 144 -9.31 -11.26 -6.28
N ILE A 145 -9.95 -10.09 -6.45
CA ILE A 145 -11.41 -9.97 -6.59
C ILE A 145 -11.89 -10.71 -7.84
N LYS A 146 -11.22 -10.50 -8.97
CA LYS A 146 -11.55 -11.19 -10.24
C LYS A 146 -11.38 -12.70 -10.11
N MET A 147 -10.29 -13.15 -9.47
CA MET A 147 -10.01 -14.58 -9.26
C MET A 147 -11.10 -15.24 -8.41
N ALA A 148 -11.48 -14.62 -7.29
CA ALA A 148 -12.54 -15.14 -6.43
C ALA A 148 -13.88 -15.29 -7.18
N ARG A 149 -14.26 -14.30 -7.97
CA ARG A 149 -15.47 -14.36 -8.82
C ARG A 149 -15.35 -15.43 -9.91
N LYS A 150 -14.20 -15.50 -10.57
CA LYS A 150 -13.94 -16.42 -11.66
C LYS A 150 -13.91 -17.88 -11.21
N TYR A 151 -13.41 -18.13 -9.98
CA TYR A 151 -13.43 -19.45 -9.35
C TYR A 151 -14.84 -20.06 -9.31
N HIS A 152 -15.81 -19.33 -8.78
CA HIS A 152 -17.19 -19.79 -8.70
C HIS A 152 -17.86 -19.90 -10.08
N ALA A 153 -17.62 -18.91 -10.95
CA ALA A 153 -18.13 -18.96 -12.33
C ALA A 153 -17.61 -20.20 -13.11
N ALA A 154 -16.33 -20.56 -12.94
CA ALA A 154 -15.74 -21.75 -13.54
C ALA A 154 -16.33 -23.06 -12.99
N LYS A 155 -16.88 -23.03 -11.76
CA LYS A 155 -17.60 -24.16 -11.14
C LYS A 155 -19.09 -24.19 -11.48
N GLY A 156 -19.55 -23.32 -12.39
CA GLY A 156 -20.97 -23.27 -12.79
C GLY A 156 -21.86 -22.52 -11.79
N GLN A 157 -21.28 -21.68 -10.92
CA GLN A 157 -21.95 -20.89 -9.88
C GLN A 157 -21.71 -19.39 -10.09
N PRO A 158 -22.03 -18.79 -11.26
CA PRO A 158 -21.72 -17.38 -11.56
C PRO A 158 -22.45 -16.38 -10.65
N GLU A 159 -23.51 -16.80 -9.98
CA GLU A 159 -24.25 -16.03 -8.97
C GLU A 159 -23.43 -15.78 -7.70
N ARG A 160 -22.39 -16.59 -7.43
CA ARG A 160 -21.47 -16.41 -6.32
C ARG A 160 -20.36 -15.42 -6.70
N PHE A 161 -20.62 -14.12 -6.55
CA PHE A 161 -19.68 -13.05 -6.92
C PHE A 161 -19.45 -12.01 -5.83
N ARG A 162 -20.19 -12.09 -4.72
CA ARG A 162 -20.13 -11.12 -3.62
C ARG A 162 -19.02 -11.46 -2.65
N LEU A 163 -18.28 -10.42 -2.21
CA LEU A 163 -17.27 -10.55 -1.18
C LEU A 163 -17.72 -9.83 0.08
N VAL A 164 -17.65 -10.50 1.22
CA VAL A 164 -17.80 -9.83 2.53
C VAL A 164 -16.53 -9.05 2.82
N THR A 165 -16.68 -7.78 3.13
CA THR A 165 -15.59 -6.83 3.42
C THR A 165 -15.85 -6.09 4.74
N PHE A 166 -14.88 -5.31 5.23
CA PHE A 166 -14.92 -4.77 6.58
C PHE A 166 -14.77 -3.25 6.60
N GLU A 167 -15.52 -2.59 7.48
CA GLU A 167 -15.40 -1.14 7.70
C GLU A 167 -13.97 -0.74 8.10
N GLY A 168 -13.51 0.38 7.55
CA GLY A 168 -12.17 0.90 7.77
C GLY A 168 -11.09 0.23 6.92
N ALA A 169 -11.44 -0.75 6.08
CA ALA A 169 -10.50 -1.38 5.15
C ALA A 169 -9.98 -0.41 4.09
N PHE A 170 -8.75 -0.69 3.61
CA PHE A 170 -8.17 0.02 2.47
C PHE A 170 -7.56 -0.97 1.48
N HIS A 171 -8.23 -1.18 0.36
CA HIS A 171 -7.84 -2.16 -0.66
C HIS A 171 -7.28 -1.52 -1.95
N GLY A 172 -7.21 -0.19 -2.02
CA GLY A 172 -6.72 0.56 -3.19
C GLY A 172 -7.62 1.73 -3.58
N ARG A 173 -7.38 2.28 -4.77
CA ARG A 173 -8.07 3.47 -5.30
C ARG A 173 -8.71 3.25 -6.67
N THR A 174 -8.81 2.03 -7.16
CA THR A 174 -9.64 1.68 -8.33
C THR A 174 -11.11 1.59 -7.93
N LEU A 175 -12.02 1.64 -8.90
CA LEU A 175 -13.47 1.66 -8.59
C LEU A 175 -13.92 0.42 -7.80
N ALA A 176 -13.40 -0.78 -8.10
CA ALA A 176 -13.74 -1.98 -7.35
C ALA A 176 -13.09 -1.97 -5.95
N THR A 177 -11.83 -1.53 -5.83
CA THR A 177 -11.14 -1.53 -4.53
C THR A 177 -11.68 -0.46 -3.57
N ILE A 178 -12.14 0.71 -4.06
CA ILE A 178 -12.83 1.69 -3.20
C ILE A 178 -14.23 1.18 -2.80
N ALA A 179 -14.89 0.41 -3.66
CA ALA A 179 -16.16 -0.23 -3.34
C ALA A 179 -15.99 -1.32 -2.26
N ALA A 180 -14.93 -2.14 -2.37
CA ALA A 180 -14.57 -3.13 -1.36
C ALA A 180 -14.20 -2.49 -0.01
N GLY A 181 -13.42 -1.40 0.00
CA GLY A 181 -13.09 -0.65 1.21
C GLY A 181 -14.26 0.09 1.84
N GLY A 182 -15.26 0.47 1.04
CA GLY A 182 -16.53 1.05 1.47
C GLY A 182 -16.46 2.39 2.19
N GLN A 183 -15.29 3.03 2.30
CA GLN A 183 -15.15 4.31 2.99
C GLN A 183 -15.81 5.44 2.20
N ALA A 184 -16.81 6.11 2.80
CA ALA A 184 -17.61 7.15 2.17
C ALA A 184 -16.75 8.24 1.48
N LYS A 185 -15.68 8.69 2.14
CA LYS A 185 -14.76 9.73 1.61
C LYS A 185 -14.06 9.33 0.29
N TYR A 186 -13.97 8.03 -0.03
CA TYR A 186 -13.36 7.54 -1.27
C TYR A 186 -14.40 7.19 -2.34
N LEU A 187 -15.67 7.05 -1.95
CA LEU A 187 -16.78 6.76 -2.85
C LEU A 187 -17.47 8.02 -3.35
N GLU A 188 -17.40 9.11 -2.57
CA GLU A 188 -18.05 10.38 -2.90
C GLU A 188 -17.64 10.88 -4.28
N GLY A 189 -18.64 11.10 -5.16
CA GLY A 189 -18.44 11.59 -6.53
C GLY A 189 -17.96 10.54 -7.55
N PHE A 190 -17.73 9.30 -7.14
CA PHE A 190 -17.26 8.20 -8.03
C PHE A 190 -18.31 7.13 -8.27
N GLY A 191 -19.60 7.45 -8.12
CA GLY A 191 -20.71 6.53 -8.37
C GLY A 191 -20.96 6.26 -9.85
N PRO A 192 -21.75 5.19 -10.18
CA PRO A 192 -22.31 4.25 -9.22
C PRO A 192 -21.26 3.35 -8.57
N LYS A 193 -21.50 2.96 -7.31
CA LYS A 193 -20.63 2.02 -6.58
C LYS A 193 -20.63 0.66 -7.31
N VAL A 194 -19.44 0.08 -7.49
CA VAL A 194 -19.32 -1.27 -8.01
C VAL A 194 -19.98 -2.25 -7.05
N GLU A 195 -20.89 -3.07 -7.58
CA GLU A 195 -21.66 -4.06 -6.82
C GLU A 195 -20.83 -5.30 -6.45
N GLY A 196 -21.36 -6.08 -5.48
CA GLY A 196 -20.76 -7.34 -5.06
C GLY A 196 -19.83 -7.22 -3.87
N PHE A 197 -20.04 -6.22 -2.99
CA PHE A 197 -19.31 -6.07 -1.73
C PHE A 197 -20.30 -5.83 -0.59
N ASP A 198 -20.33 -6.76 0.37
CA ASP A 198 -21.14 -6.72 1.57
C ASP A 198 -20.27 -6.27 2.73
N GLN A 199 -20.37 -4.99 3.10
CA GLN A 199 -19.54 -4.40 4.11
C GLN A 199 -20.16 -4.54 5.50
N ILE A 200 -19.39 -5.06 6.45
CA ILE A 200 -19.77 -5.22 7.86
C ILE A 200 -18.80 -4.50 8.79
N ALA A 201 -19.20 -4.30 10.04
CA ALA A 201 -18.35 -3.72 11.06
C ALA A 201 -17.12 -4.60 11.32
N PHE A 202 -15.95 -3.97 11.47
CA PHE A 202 -14.71 -4.69 11.81
C PHE A 202 -14.78 -5.28 13.22
N GLY A 203 -14.56 -6.60 13.32
CA GLY A 203 -14.63 -7.33 14.60
C GLY A 203 -15.99 -7.92 14.92
N ASP A 204 -17.02 -7.64 14.13
CA ASP A 204 -18.36 -8.23 14.32
C ASP A 204 -18.46 -9.60 13.60
N PHE A 205 -18.18 -10.66 14.34
CA PHE A 205 -18.19 -12.02 13.81
C PHE A 205 -19.62 -12.56 13.57
N GLU A 206 -20.61 -12.09 14.32
CA GLU A 206 -22.01 -12.48 14.09
C GLU A 206 -22.57 -11.81 12.84
N ALA A 207 -22.25 -10.54 12.61
CA ALA A 207 -22.58 -9.88 11.34
C ALA A 207 -21.88 -10.57 10.15
N LEU A 208 -20.64 -11.08 10.32
CA LEU A 208 -19.95 -11.85 9.29
C LEU A 208 -20.72 -13.11 8.93
N LYS A 209 -21.14 -13.90 9.90
CA LYS A 209 -21.94 -15.11 9.65
C LYS A 209 -23.27 -14.79 8.95
N ALA A 210 -23.93 -13.74 9.38
CA ALA A 210 -25.22 -13.32 8.80
C ALA A 210 -25.09 -12.78 7.36
N ALA A 211 -23.91 -12.25 6.98
CA ALA A 211 -23.65 -11.75 5.64
C ALA A 211 -23.34 -12.85 4.61
N ILE A 212 -23.03 -14.07 5.05
CA ILE A 212 -22.75 -15.19 4.15
C ILE A 212 -24.07 -15.76 3.62
N GLY A 213 -24.24 -15.73 2.30
CA GLY A 213 -25.43 -16.24 1.61
C GLY A 213 -25.08 -16.99 0.34
N SER A 214 -26.12 -17.30 -0.45
CA SER A 214 -25.99 -18.07 -1.71
C SER A 214 -25.14 -17.37 -2.77
N GLU A 215 -25.03 -16.04 -2.73
CA GLU A 215 -24.24 -15.23 -3.68
C GLU A 215 -22.81 -14.95 -3.19
N THR A 216 -22.43 -15.37 -1.97
CA THR A 216 -21.13 -15.10 -1.40
C THR A 216 -20.04 -15.91 -2.08
N ALA A 217 -19.03 -15.24 -2.61
CA ALA A 217 -17.84 -15.83 -3.21
C ALA A 217 -16.70 -16.00 -2.19
N GLY A 218 -16.61 -15.13 -1.20
CA GLY A 218 -15.51 -15.16 -0.24
C GLY A 218 -15.53 -14.02 0.77
N ILE A 219 -14.55 -14.07 1.66
CA ILE A 219 -14.26 -13.01 2.65
C ILE A 219 -12.96 -12.34 2.23
N LEU A 220 -12.95 -11.01 2.12
CA LEU A 220 -11.75 -10.20 1.84
C LEU A 220 -11.42 -9.37 3.08
N ILE A 221 -10.22 -9.57 3.66
CA ILE A 221 -9.80 -8.90 4.88
C ILE A 221 -8.29 -8.63 4.91
N GLU A 222 -7.90 -7.52 5.53
CA GLU A 222 -6.51 -7.26 5.95
C GLU A 222 -6.28 -7.96 7.30
N PRO A 223 -5.26 -8.82 7.48
CA PRO A 223 -4.90 -9.37 8.81
C PRO A 223 -4.58 -8.28 9.83
N ILE A 224 -4.07 -7.14 9.37
CA ILE A 224 -3.94 -5.90 10.14
C ILE A 224 -4.43 -4.76 9.27
N GLN A 225 -5.56 -4.15 9.61
CA GLN A 225 -6.00 -2.94 8.90
C GLN A 225 -5.06 -1.78 9.21
N GLY A 226 -4.27 -1.40 8.19
CA GLY A 226 -3.30 -0.32 8.35
C GLY A 226 -3.96 1.06 8.35
N GLU A 227 -4.72 1.38 7.31
CA GLU A 227 -5.43 2.66 7.14
C GLU A 227 -6.56 2.85 8.15
N GLY A 228 -7.19 1.77 8.60
CA GLY A 228 -8.25 1.79 9.61
C GLY A 228 -7.77 2.11 11.03
N GLY A 229 -6.45 2.32 11.24
CA GLY A 229 -5.90 2.69 12.54
C GLY A 229 -5.10 1.59 13.23
N VAL A 230 -4.36 0.82 12.47
CA VAL A 230 -3.53 -0.31 12.93
C VAL A 230 -4.33 -1.28 13.81
N ARG A 231 -5.34 -1.90 13.20
CA ARG A 231 -6.28 -2.81 13.88
C ARG A 231 -5.96 -4.27 13.52
N PRO A 232 -5.24 -5.03 14.36
CA PRO A 232 -5.01 -6.46 14.12
C PRO A 232 -6.31 -7.26 14.28
N VAL A 233 -6.50 -8.24 13.39
CA VAL A 233 -7.51 -9.29 13.57
C VAL A 233 -6.96 -10.29 14.60
N PRO A 234 -7.70 -10.64 15.66
CA PRO A 234 -7.29 -11.69 16.60
C PRO A 234 -7.05 -13.02 15.86
N THR A 235 -6.02 -13.76 16.25
CA THR A 235 -5.65 -15.02 15.59
C THR A 235 -6.78 -16.05 15.59
N GLU A 236 -7.55 -16.10 16.68
CA GLU A 236 -8.72 -16.98 16.82
C GLU A 236 -9.81 -16.58 15.84
N THR A 237 -10.02 -15.28 15.62
CA THR A 237 -11.01 -14.77 14.66
C THR A 237 -10.61 -15.13 13.22
N LEU A 238 -9.33 -15.01 12.88
CA LEU A 238 -8.85 -15.37 11.53
C LEU A 238 -8.97 -16.89 11.29
N ARG A 239 -8.72 -17.73 12.31
CA ARG A 239 -8.99 -19.19 12.26
C ARG A 239 -10.47 -19.49 12.08
N ALA A 240 -11.33 -18.78 12.80
CA ALA A 240 -12.77 -18.94 12.69
C ALA A 240 -13.28 -18.50 11.29
N MET A 241 -12.73 -17.45 10.69
CA MET A 241 -13.02 -17.06 9.32
C MET A 241 -12.61 -18.13 8.31
N ARG A 242 -11.45 -18.77 8.48
CA ARG A 242 -11.03 -19.88 7.63
C ARG A 242 -12.03 -21.05 7.73
N ALA A 243 -12.36 -21.47 8.95
CA ALA A 243 -13.33 -22.54 9.15
C ALA A 243 -14.70 -22.23 8.53
N LEU A 244 -15.16 -20.98 8.65
CA LEU A 244 -16.41 -20.53 8.05
C LEU A 244 -16.36 -20.55 6.51
N CYS A 245 -15.21 -20.18 5.92
CA CYS A 245 -15.01 -20.29 4.48
C CYS A 245 -15.08 -21.76 4.02
N ASP A 246 -14.45 -22.68 4.76
CA ASP A 246 -14.46 -24.11 4.47
C ASP A 246 -15.86 -24.71 4.57
N GLU A 247 -16.63 -24.33 5.62
CA GLU A 247 -18.00 -24.78 5.84
C GLU A 247 -18.94 -24.36 4.70
N HIS A 248 -18.81 -23.14 4.21
CA HIS A 248 -19.69 -22.58 3.18
C HIS A 248 -19.15 -22.76 1.75
N GLY A 249 -17.97 -23.35 1.58
CA GLY A 249 -17.32 -23.53 0.27
C GLY A 249 -17.02 -22.21 -0.45
N ILE A 250 -16.64 -21.17 0.31
CA ILE A 250 -16.26 -19.84 -0.17
C ILE A 250 -14.75 -19.59 0.06
N LEU A 251 -14.20 -18.55 -0.53
CA LEU A 251 -12.76 -18.29 -0.49
C LEU A 251 -12.37 -17.31 0.63
N LEU A 252 -11.25 -17.58 1.28
CA LEU A 252 -10.55 -16.61 2.13
C LEU A 252 -9.53 -15.85 1.32
N VAL A 253 -9.75 -14.54 1.16
CA VAL A 253 -8.88 -13.61 0.42
C VAL A 253 -8.22 -12.67 1.42
N LEU A 254 -6.89 -12.71 1.51
CA LEU A 254 -6.14 -11.85 2.43
C LEU A 254 -5.47 -10.70 1.69
N ASP A 255 -5.64 -9.49 2.21
CA ASP A 255 -4.87 -8.32 1.81
C ASP A 255 -3.67 -8.16 2.74
N GLU A 256 -2.53 -8.65 2.30
CA GLU A 256 -1.24 -8.53 3.01
C GLU A 256 -0.33 -7.45 2.40
N VAL A 257 -0.92 -6.51 1.67
CA VAL A 257 -0.20 -5.42 1.00
C VAL A 257 0.59 -4.57 1.99
N GLN A 258 0.07 -4.33 3.19
CA GLN A 258 0.76 -3.50 4.19
C GLN A 258 1.42 -4.32 5.31
N CYS A 259 0.87 -5.46 5.69
CA CYS A 259 1.35 -6.27 6.81
C CYS A 259 2.26 -7.43 6.40
N GLY A 260 2.38 -7.73 5.11
CA GLY A 260 3.27 -8.79 4.58
C GLY A 260 4.74 -8.40 4.48
N ILE A 261 5.50 -9.27 3.86
CA ILE A 261 6.94 -9.13 3.57
C ILE A 261 7.76 -8.80 4.83
N GLY A 262 7.57 -9.59 5.89
CA GLY A 262 8.36 -9.49 7.11
C GLY A 262 7.88 -8.46 8.14
N ARG A 263 6.88 -7.63 7.82
CA ARG A 263 6.44 -6.51 8.65
C ARG A 263 6.04 -6.91 10.07
N THR A 264 5.46 -8.10 10.23
CA THR A 264 5.02 -8.62 11.55
C THR A 264 6.03 -9.58 12.20
N GLY A 265 7.20 -9.82 11.58
CA GLY A 265 8.18 -10.80 12.04
C GLY A 265 7.93 -12.23 11.55
N LYS A 266 6.98 -12.39 10.65
CA LYS A 266 6.78 -13.54 9.75
C LYS A 266 6.77 -13.01 8.33
N LEU A 267 6.98 -13.86 7.32
CA LEU A 267 6.96 -13.41 5.93
C LEU A 267 5.60 -12.78 5.62
N PHE A 268 4.50 -13.41 6.08
CA PHE A 268 3.14 -12.87 6.01
C PHE A 268 2.43 -12.97 7.37
N ALA A 269 1.51 -12.05 7.62
CA ALA A 269 0.86 -11.91 8.93
C ALA A 269 -0.07 -13.09 9.27
N HIS A 270 -0.70 -13.73 8.26
CA HIS A 270 -1.59 -14.88 8.47
C HIS A 270 -0.87 -16.09 9.09
N GLU A 271 0.44 -16.20 8.93
CA GLU A 271 1.24 -17.28 9.50
C GLU A 271 1.17 -17.31 11.05
N TRP A 272 0.92 -16.18 11.71
CA TRP A 272 0.71 -16.13 13.17
C TRP A 272 -0.55 -16.88 13.61
N ALA A 273 -1.55 -16.91 12.77
CA ALA A 273 -2.78 -17.66 13.02
C ALA A 273 -2.66 -19.14 12.59
N GLY A 274 -1.62 -19.50 11.83
CA GLY A 274 -1.52 -20.83 11.20
C GLY A 274 -2.64 -21.08 10.19
N VAL A 275 -3.11 -20.03 9.52
CA VAL A 275 -4.20 -20.09 8.54
C VAL A 275 -3.62 -20.11 7.14
N THR A 276 -4.18 -20.92 6.25
CA THR A 276 -3.88 -20.92 4.83
C THR A 276 -5.01 -20.20 4.08
N PRO A 277 -4.78 -19.03 3.47
CA PRO A 277 -5.76 -18.40 2.60
C PRO A 277 -5.84 -19.11 1.25
N ASP A 278 -6.91 -18.84 0.48
CA ASP A 278 -7.03 -19.30 -0.90
C ASP A 278 -6.35 -18.33 -1.88
N ILE A 279 -6.44 -17.03 -1.59
CA ILE A 279 -5.87 -15.94 -2.39
C ILE A 279 -5.25 -14.91 -1.45
N MET A 280 -4.11 -14.35 -1.83
CA MET A 280 -3.44 -13.30 -1.07
C MET A 280 -2.86 -12.22 -1.99
N ALA A 281 -3.15 -10.96 -1.68
CA ALA A 281 -2.51 -9.82 -2.34
C ALA A 281 -1.30 -9.35 -1.54
N ALA A 282 -0.18 -9.12 -2.22
CA ALA A 282 1.04 -8.53 -1.68
C ALA A 282 1.51 -7.37 -2.57
N ALA A 283 2.11 -6.35 -1.97
CA ALA A 283 2.76 -5.24 -2.68
C ALA A 283 3.72 -4.51 -1.74
N LYS A 284 3.95 -3.21 -1.96
CA LYS A 284 4.74 -2.35 -1.06
C LYS A 284 6.11 -2.97 -0.74
N GLY A 285 6.21 -3.63 0.41
CA GLY A 285 7.45 -4.22 0.89
C GLY A 285 8.14 -5.18 -0.09
N ILE A 286 7.39 -5.90 -0.92
CA ILE A 286 7.97 -6.81 -1.93
C ILE A 286 8.81 -6.06 -2.98
N GLY A 287 8.46 -4.80 -3.27
CA GLY A 287 9.20 -3.95 -4.19
C GLY A 287 10.33 -3.17 -3.53
N GLY A 288 10.36 -3.06 -2.19
CA GLY A 288 11.41 -2.34 -1.44
C GLY A 288 11.61 -0.88 -1.86
N GLY A 289 10.59 -0.25 -2.48
CA GLY A 289 10.61 1.07 -3.08
C GLY A 289 10.30 1.07 -4.58
N PHE A 290 10.52 -0.05 -5.29
CA PHE A 290 10.16 -0.18 -6.70
C PHE A 290 8.69 -0.63 -6.85
N PRO A 291 7.94 -0.13 -7.85
CA PRO A 291 6.56 -0.55 -8.09
C PRO A 291 6.48 -2.05 -8.41
N LEU A 292 5.95 -2.83 -7.48
CA LEU A 292 5.73 -4.27 -7.61
C LEU A 292 4.57 -4.70 -6.71
N GLY A 293 3.69 -5.52 -7.24
CA GLY A 293 2.66 -6.23 -6.51
C GLY A 293 2.55 -7.68 -7.00
N ALA A 294 1.85 -8.50 -6.24
CA ALA A 294 1.61 -9.90 -6.56
C ALA A 294 0.25 -10.34 -6.02
N CYS A 295 -0.45 -11.16 -6.79
CA CYS A 295 -1.58 -11.94 -6.36
C CYS A 295 -1.13 -13.41 -6.30
N LEU A 296 -1.08 -13.97 -5.09
CA LEU A 296 -0.70 -15.35 -4.82
C LEU A 296 -1.96 -16.17 -4.61
N ALA A 297 -2.01 -17.40 -5.11
CA ALA A 297 -3.18 -18.23 -4.97
C ALA A 297 -2.84 -19.72 -4.92
N THR A 298 -3.75 -20.50 -4.31
CA THR A 298 -3.75 -21.94 -4.47
C THR A 298 -4.14 -22.35 -5.89
N GLU A 299 -3.70 -23.49 -6.36
CA GLU A 299 -4.10 -24.07 -7.66
C GLU A 299 -5.62 -24.15 -7.76
N ASN A 300 -6.30 -24.57 -6.68
CA ASN A 300 -7.75 -24.64 -6.63
C ASN A 300 -8.43 -23.29 -6.86
N ALA A 301 -7.98 -22.22 -6.21
CA ALA A 301 -8.55 -20.88 -6.37
C ALA A 301 -8.29 -20.30 -7.77
N ALA A 302 -7.16 -20.66 -8.38
CA ALA A 302 -6.73 -20.16 -9.68
C ALA A 302 -7.34 -20.90 -10.89
N GLN A 303 -8.09 -22.01 -10.73
CA GLN A 303 -8.59 -22.87 -11.81
C GLN A 303 -9.31 -22.11 -12.94
N GLY A 304 -10.04 -21.04 -12.62
CA GLY A 304 -10.73 -20.23 -13.61
C GLY A 304 -9.85 -19.24 -14.37
N MET A 305 -8.60 -19.03 -13.92
CA MET A 305 -7.69 -18.02 -14.48
C MET A 305 -6.86 -18.62 -15.63
N THR A 306 -7.44 -18.61 -16.83
CA THR A 306 -6.82 -19.12 -18.04
C THR A 306 -6.35 -17.99 -18.95
N ALA A 307 -5.64 -18.33 -20.03
CA ALA A 307 -5.11 -17.35 -20.99
C ALA A 307 -6.19 -16.35 -21.44
N GLY A 308 -5.90 -15.05 -21.36
CA GLY A 308 -6.79 -13.96 -21.73
C GLY A 308 -7.78 -13.49 -20.66
N THR A 309 -7.89 -14.17 -19.50
CA THR A 309 -8.85 -13.77 -18.45
C THR A 309 -8.39 -12.57 -17.62
N HIS A 310 -7.09 -12.36 -17.51
CA HIS A 310 -6.46 -11.23 -16.83
C HIS A 310 -5.16 -10.87 -17.50
N GLY A 311 -4.65 -9.64 -17.26
CA GLY A 311 -3.40 -9.18 -17.87
C GLY A 311 -2.90 -7.89 -17.23
N SER A 312 -1.60 -7.66 -17.38
CA SER A 312 -0.92 -6.42 -17.03
C SER A 312 0.19 -6.17 -18.06
N THR A 313 0.32 -4.93 -18.54
CA THR A 313 1.41 -4.59 -19.47
C THR A 313 2.76 -4.63 -18.76
N TYR A 314 2.86 -4.04 -17.57
CA TYR A 314 4.12 -3.88 -16.84
C TYR A 314 4.30 -4.84 -15.67
N GLY A 315 3.24 -5.48 -15.20
CA GLY A 315 3.31 -6.41 -14.07
C GLY A 315 4.32 -7.52 -14.33
N GLY A 316 5.26 -7.70 -13.37
CA GLY A 316 6.33 -8.69 -13.48
C GLY A 316 7.46 -8.35 -14.46
N ASN A 317 7.62 -7.07 -14.84
CA ASN A 317 8.70 -6.64 -15.71
C ASN A 317 10.09 -6.98 -15.13
N PRO A 318 11.13 -7.12 -15.97
CA PRO A 318 12.47 -7.51 -15.53
C PRO A 318 13.08 -6.66 -14.42
N LEU A 319 12.85 -5.33 -14.42
CA LEU A 319 13.38 -4.44 -13.37
C LEU A 319 12.70 -4.72 -12.04
N ALA A 320 11.36 -4.78 -12.02
CA ALA A 320 10.59 -5.04 -10.82
C ALA A 320 10.94 -6.40 -10.19
N THR A 321 11.05 -7.44 -11.02
CA THR A 321 11.37 -8.79 -10.52
C THR A 321 12.83 -8.95 -10.08
N ALA A 322 13.77 -8.20 -10.67
CA ALA A 322 15.14 -8.14 -10.17
C ALA A 322 15.19 -7.55 -8.76
N VAL A 323 14.48 -6.43 -8.53
CA VAL A 323 14.39 -5.82 -7.20
C VAL A 323 13.62 -6.72 -6.23
N GLY A 324 12.49 -7.32 -6.63
CA GLY A 324 11.73 -8.25 -5.80
C GLY A 324 12.56 -9.47 -5.36
N ASN A 325 13.39 -10.03 -6.25
CA ASN A 325 14.33 -11.09 -5.89
C ASN A 325 15.37 -10.61 -4.87
N ALA A 326 15.90 -9.39 -5.02
CA ALA A 326 16.84 -8.81 -4.08
C ALA A 326 16.20 -8.51 -2.71
N VAL A 327 14.93 -8.10 -2.67
CA VAL A 327 14.18 -7.98 -1.40
C VAL A 327 14.07 -9.33 -0.71
N LEU A 328 13.71 -10.40 -1.44
CA LEU A 328 13.63 -11.73 -0.86
C LEU A 328 14.99 -12.27 -0.40
N ASP A 329 16.11 -11.87 -1.03
CA ASP A 329 17.45 -12.21 -0.52
C ASP A 329 17.66 -11.65 0.88
N VAL A 330 17.21 -10.41 1.14
CA VAL A 330 17.34 -9.75 2.45
C VAL A 330 16.36 -10.33 3.48
N VAL A 331 15.07 -10.39 3.13
CA VAL A 331 14.04 -10.74 4.12
C VAL A 331 13.99 -12.23 4.48
N LEU A 332 14.47 -13.09 3.58
CA LEU A 332 14.57 -14.52 3.83
C LEU A 332 15.95 -14.95 4.37
N GLU A 333 16.85 -14.01 4.62
CA GLU A 333 18.12 -14.31 5.27
C GLU A 333 17.86 -14.90 6.66
N LYS A 334 18.64 -15.93 6.99
CA LYS A 334 18.49 -16.63 8.28
C LYS A 334 18.66 -15.67 9.46
N GLY A 335 17.67 -15.61 10.34
CA GLY A 335 17.67 -14.76 11.53
C GLY A 335 17.14 -13.35 11.28
N PHE A 336 16.85 -12.96 10.01
CA PHE A 336 16.33 -11.63 9.72
C PHE A 336 14.98 -11.37 10.42
N MET A 337 14.03 -12.32 10.34
CA MET A 337 12.72 -12.22 10.99
C MET A 337 12.82 -12.20 12.52
N ASP A 338 13.74 -12.98 13.11
CA ASP A 338 13.99 -12.93 14.55
C ASP A 338 14.50 -11.55 14.97
N GLY A 339 15.38 -10.96 14.18
CA GLY A 339 15.82 -9.58 14.36
C GLY A 339 14.68 -8.56 14.26
N VAL A 340 13.74 -8.74 13.33
CA VAL A 340 12.53 -7.89 13.25
C VAL A 340 11.71 -7.99 14.53
N LEU A 341 11.50 -9.20 15.06
CA LEU A 341 10.75 -9.41 16.31
C LEU A 341 11.43 -8.76 17.52
N GLN A 342 12.75 -8.88 17.64
CA GLN A 342 13.50 -8.23 18.72
C GLN A 342 13.37 -6.71 18.68
N ARG A 343 13.55 -6.10 17.51
CA ARG A 343 13.40 -4.65 17.28
C ARG A 343 11.97 -4.18 17.54
N ALA A 344 10.99 -4.97 17.10
CA ALA A 344 9.58 -4.69 17.35
C ALA A 344 9.23 -4.72 18.86
N LEU A 345 9.79 -5.67 19.60
CA LEU A 345 9.60 -5.75 21.04
C LEU A 345 10.21 -4.52 21.75
N SER A 346 11.45 -4.16 21.41
CA SER A 346 12.12 -2.97 21.94
C SER A 346 11.30 -1.70 21.67
N LEU A 347 10.88 -1.49 20.42
CA LEU A 347 10.04 -0.35 20.05
C LEU A 347 8.74 -0.34 20.85
N LYS A 348 8.04 -1.47 20.96
CA LYS A 348 6.77 -1.58 21.69
C LYS A 348 6.93 -1.23 23.17
N GLN A 349 8.00 -1.72 23.81
CA GLN A 349 8.28 -1.41 25.22
C GLN A 349 8.54 0.07 25.44
N LYS A 350 9.36 0.70 24.57
CA LYS A 350 9.63 2.13 24.66
C LYS A 350 8.39 2.99 24.38
N LEU A 351 7.52 2.57 23.45
CA LEU A 351 6.26 3.27 23.19
C LEU A 351 5.26 3.11 24.34
N ALA A 352 5.22 1.95 25.02
CA ALA A 352 4.39 1.76 26.20
C ALA A 352 4.81 2.71 27.33
N ARG A 353 6.12 2.83 27.57
CA ARG A 353 6.66 3.82 28.52
C ARG A 353 6.27 5.25 28.13
N LEU A 354 6.45 5.62 26.87
CA LEU A 354 6.09 6.95 26.36
C LEU A 354 4.60 7.26 26.59
N LYS A 355 3.71 6.27 26.40
CA LYS A 355 2.28 6.42 26.70
C LYS A 355 2.04 6.74 28.18
N ASP A 356 2.74 6.05 29.08
CA ASP A 356 2.60 6.25 30.54
C ASP A 356 3.14 7.62 30.98
N GLU A 357 4.19 8.13 30.31
CA GLU A 357 4.79 9.45 30.56
C GLU A 357 3.96 10.61 29.97
N HIS A 358 3.18 10.37 28.89
CA HIS A 358 2.40 11.39 28.16
C HIS A 358 0.91 11.03 28.03
N PRO A 359 0.20 10.77 29.15
CA PRO A 359 -1.20 10.32 29.09
C PRO A 359 -2.18 11.39 28.60
N ALA A 360 -1.76 12.66 28.52
CA ALA A 360 -2.56 13.75 27.94
C ALA A 360 -2.56 13.74 26.39
N VAL A 361 -1.58 13.11 25.76
CA VAL A 361 -1.39 13.07 24.32
C VAL A 361 -1.68 11.68 23.75
N ILE A 362 -1.22 10.62 24.40
CA ILE A 362 -1.34 9.24 23.94
C ILE A 362 -2.43 8.51 24.74
N GLU A 363 -3.34 7.87 24.02
CA GLU A 363 -4.41 7.03 24.59
C GLU A 363 -3.98 5.57 24.68
N ASP A 364 -3.46 5.02 23.56
CA ASP A 364 -3.12 3.61 23.47
C ASP A 364 -2.01 3.34 22.45
N ILE A 365 -1.36 2.16 22.58
CA ILE A 365 -0.36 1.63 21.65
C ILE A 365 -0.87 0.29 21.14
N ARG A 366 -0.95 0.13 19.81
CA ARG A 366 -1.46 -1.08 19.13
C ARG A 366 -0.58 -1.51 17.97
N GLY A 367 -0.81 -2.71 17.44
CA GLY A 367 -0.08 -3.26 16.31
C GLY A 367 0.71 -4.51 16.65
N ALA A 368 1.43 -5.03 15.65
CA ALA A 368 2.27 -6.22 15.74
C ALA A 368 3.53 -6.07 14.88
N GLY A 369 4.66 -6.60 15.34
CA GLY A 369 5.92 -6.43 14.64
C GLY A 369 6.27 -4.94 14.49
N LEU A 370 6.74 -4.56 13.31
CA LEU A 370 7.08 -3.17 12.96
C LEU A 370 5.95 -2.43 12.22
N ILE A 371 4.70 -2.79 12.47
CA ILE A 371 3.51 -2.01 12.15
C ILE A 371 2.83 -1.61 13.46
N MET A 372 3.17 -0.41 13.94
CA MET A 372 2.75 0.10 15.24
C MET A 372 1.86 1.33 15.06
N GLY A 373 0.87 1.46 15.93
CA GLY A 373 -0.05 2.60 15.99
C GLY A 373 -0.03 3.26 17.35
N ILE A 374 0.12 4.59 17.37
CA ILE A 374 -0.09 5.44 18.53
C ILE A 374 -1.50 6.03 18.40
N LYS A 375 -2.43 5.57 19.23
CA LYS A 375 -3.75 6.18 19.35
C LYS A 375 -3.62 7.50 20.11
N CYS A 376 -4.04 8.60 19.50
CA CYS A 376 -3.85 9.94 20.04
C CYS A 376 -5.11 10.46 20.74
N LYS A 377 -4.94 11.24 21.81
CA LYS A 377 -5.98 12.09 22.43
C LYS A 377 -6.04 13.48 21.80
N VAL A 378 -4.99 13.89 21.09
CA VAL A 378 -4.94 15.08 20.26
C VAL A 378 -5.26 14.69 18.82
N PRO A 379 -5.64 15.61 17.90
CA PRO A 379 -5.77 15.28 16.49
C PRO A 379 -4.47 14.68 15.94
N ASN A 380 -4.55 13.54 15.28
CA ASN A 380 -3.35 12.87 14.74
C ASN A 380 -2.63 13.70 13.68
N THR A 381 -3.33 14.61 12.99
CA THR A 381 -2.72 15.56 12.06
C THR A 381 -1.84 16.60 12.76
N GLU A 382 -2.21 17.03 13.97
CA GLU A 382 -1.39 17.91 14.82
C GLU A 382 -0.16 17.16 15.34
N PHE A 383 -0.35 15.91 15.79
CA PHE A 383 0.77 15.05 16.19
C PHE A 383 1.76 14.84 15.05
N GLN A 384 1.27 14.54 13.83
CA GLN A 384 2.11 14.36 12.65
C GLN A 384 2.87 15.63 12.30
N ALA A 385 2.24 16.79 12.36
CA ALA A 385 2.89 18.06 12.10
C ALA A 385 4.00 18.36 13.12
N ALA A 386 3.72 18.12 14.42
CA ALA A 386 4.72 18.31 15.48
C ALA A 386 5.90 17.30 15.34
N ALA A 387 5.64 16.05 14.98
CA ALA A 387 6.69 15.07 14.72
C ALA A 387 7.59 15.49 13.54
N LEU A 388 6.99 16.09 12.49
CA LEU A 388 7.73 16.63 11.35
C LEU A 388 8.67 17.80 11.76
N GLU A 389 8.23 18.67 12.68
CA GLU A 389 9.07 19.74 13.26
C GLU A 389 10.30 19.17 13.99
N HIS A 390 10.15 17.97 14.59
CA HIS A 390 11.24 17.23 15.21
C HIS A 390 11.99 16.29 14.25
N ARG A 391 11.80 16.45 12.92
CA ARG A 391 12.46 15.66 11.87
C ARG A 391 12.21 14.16 11.98
N LEU A 392 10.97 13.78 12.33
CA LEU A 392 10.48 12.41 12.33
C LEU A 392 9.30 12.29 11.37
N LEU A 393 9.42 11.43 10.37
CA LEU A 393 8.34 11.14 9.44
C LEU A 393 7.45 10.03 10.00
N THR A 394 6.16 10.32 10.10
CA THR A 394 5.12 9.39 10.58
C THR A 394 3.91 9.46 9.65
N ILE A 395 2.99 8.51 9.75
CA ILE A 395 1.82 8.45 8.86
C ILE A 395 0.53 8.48 9.69
N ALA A 396 -0.31 9.48 9.47
CA ALA A 396 -1.65 9.51 10.06
C ALA A 396 -2.54 8.40 9.45
N ALA A 397 -3.41 7.84 10.27
CA ALA A 397 -4.36 6.79 9.89
C ALA A 397 -5.75 7.10 10.46
N GLY A 398 -6.73 6.26 10.11
CA GLY A 398 -8.06 6.29 10.71
C GLY A 398 -8.02 6.13 12.22
N ASP A 399 -9.18 6.29 12.87
CA ASP A 399 -9.34 6.15 14.31
C ASP A 399 -8.35 7.01 15.14
N ASN A 400 -7.99 8.18 14.62
CA ASN A 400 -7.06 9.12 15.27
C ASN A 400 -5.70 8.51 15.65
N VAL A 401 -5.14 7.65 14.79
CA VAL A 401 -3.88 6.93 15.01
C VAL A 401 -2.75 7.53 14.19
N ILE A 402 -1.55 7.57 14.76
CA ILE A 402 -0.27 7.76 14.06
C ILE A 402 0.37 6.40 13.86
N ARG A 403 0.71 6.08 12.61
CA ARG A 403 1.44 4.85 12.28
C ARG A 403 2.94 5.07 12.30
N LEU A 404 3.63 4.09 12.85
CA LEU A 404 5.07 3.92 12.77
C LEU A 404 5.34 2.66 11.95
N LEU A 405 5.97 2.84 10.80
CA LEU A 405 6.24 1.82 9.79
C LEU A 405 7.72 1.85 9.38
N PRO A 406 8.67 1.78 10.35
CA PRO A 406 10.09 1.88 10.02
C PRO A 406 10.49 0.78 9.04
N PRO A 407 11.51 0.97 8.19
CA PRO A 407 12.16 -0.11 7.47
C PRO A 407 12.52 -1.29 8.39
N LEU A 408 12.48 -2.52 7.88
CA LEU A 408 12.73 -3.73 8.67
C LEU A 408 14.17 -3.86 9.15
N ILE A 409 15.07 -3.06 8.58
CA ILE A 409 16.49 -2.97 8.96
C ILE A 409 16.76 -1.99 10.11
N VAL A 410 15.70 -1.35 10.67
CA VAL A 410 15.83 -0.42 11.79
C VAL A 410 16.68 -1.04 12.90
N ASN A 411 17.60 -0.28 13.48
CA ASN A 411 18.43 -0.72 14.59
C ASN A 411 18.01 -0.08 15.91
N GLU A 412 18.69 -0.42 17.00
CA GLU A 412 18.32 0.06 18.35
C GLU A 412 18.59 1.55 18.54
N ASP A 413 19.62 2.10 17.88
CA ASP A 413 19.93 3.53 17.92
C ASP A 413 18.85 4.34 17.18
N ASP A 414 18.40 3.86 16.02
CA ASP A 414 17.31 4.48 15.27
C ASP A 414 15.99 4.46 16.08
N ILE A 415 15.71 3.36 16.78
CA ILE A 415 14.53 3.24 17.66
C ILE A 415 14.64 4.23 18.81
N THR A 416 15.80 4.34 19.45
CA THR A 416 16.05 5.26 20.57
C THR A 416 15.92 6.73 20.12
N GLU A 417 16.46 7.08 18.95
CA GLU A 417 16.31 8.42 18.36
C GLU A 417 14.82 8.71 18.04
N ALA A 418 14.11 7.75 17.44
CA ALA A 418 12.69 7.92 17.12
C ALA A 418 11.85 8.17 18.36
N VAL A 419 12.06 7.38 19.44
CA VAL A 419 11.32 7.53 20.69
C VAL A 419 11.64 8.87 21.34
N HIS A 420 12.89 9.32 21.34
CA HIS A 420 13.24 10.65 21.83
C HIS A 420 12.53 11.76 21.04
N LYS A 421 12.47 11.66 19.71
CA LYS A 421 11.72 12.63 18.89
C LYS A 421 10.21 12.59 19.16
N LEU A 422 9.64 11.41 19.42
CA LEU A 422 8.25 11.26 19.83
C LEU A 422 8.00 11.89 21.22
N GLU A 423 8.93 11.75 22.16
CA GLU A 423 8.87 12.42 23.47
C GLU A 423 8.87 13.95 23.31
N MET A 424 9.77 14.51 22.50
CA MET A 424 9.80 15.94 22.18
C MET A 424 8.47 16.38 21.53
N THR A 425 7.90 15.57 20.64
CA THR A 425 6.60 15.80 20.03
C THR A 425 5.49 15.89 21.08
N CYS A 426 5.42 14.93 22.00
CA CYS A 426 4.43 14.94 23.08
C CYS A 426 4.55 16.18 23.97
N ARG A 427 5.77 16.51 24.41
CA ARG A 427 6.03 17.71 25.24
C ARG A 427 5.60 19.00 24.54
N SER A 428 5.87 19.14 23.23
CA SER A 428 5.46 20.33 22.46
C SER A 428 3.94 20.45 22.35
N LEU A 429 3.22 19.32 22.27
CA LEU A 429 1.76 19.29 22.20
C LEU A 429 1.10 19.56 23.56
N GLU A 430 1.72 19.15 24.67
CA GLU A 430 1.28 19.45 26.03
C GLU A 430 1.42 20.94 26.35
N THR A 431 2.56 21.55 25.96
CA THR A 431 2.82 22.99 26.17
C THR A 431 1.86 23.89 25.34
N LYS A 432 1.43 23.47 24.16
CA LYS A 432 0.46 24.22 23.35
C LYS A 432 -0.96 24.22 23.94
N LYS A 433 -1.27 23.34 24.88
CA LYS A 433 -2.58 23.22 25.54
C LYS A 433 -2.64 23.91 26.90
N ALA A 434 -1.50 24.23 27.53
CA ALA A 434 -1.37 24.97 28.76
C ALA A 434 -1.39 26.51 28.49
#